data_73f08e7ffddf39218f0ac1b51638b3c9
#
_entry.id   73f08e7ffddf39218f0ac1b51638b3c9
#
_cell.length_a   1.000
_cell.length_b   1.000
_cell.length_c   1.000
_cell.angle_alpha   90.00
_cell.angle_beta   90.00
_cell.angle_gamma   90.00
#
_symmetry.space_group_name_H-M   'P 1'
#
loop_
_entity.id
_entity.type
_entity.pdbx_description
1 polymer ?
#
loop_
_entity_poly.entity_id
_entity_poly.type
_entity_poly.pdbx_seq_one_letter_code
_entity_poly.pdbx_strand_id
1 'polypeptide(L)'
;MPSQEAVITNQIRRLRFEHGEMTQDQLAKMAGVTRHTIMALEAGKYFPSLLLAFRIARAFDAPIDRVFEYHELAGLSPGGAS
;
A
#
# COMPACT_ATOMS: atom_id res chain seq x y z
N MET A 1 -7.32 -22.25 6.81
CA MET A 1 -7.13 -20.79 6.69
C MET A 1 -7.20 -20.38 5.25
N PRO A 2 -8.12 -19.63 4.93
CA PRO A 2 -8.28 -19.19 3.55
C PRO A 2 -7.55 -17.90 3.23
N SER A 3 -6.63 -17.51 4.05
CA SER A 3 -6.00 -16.21 3.90
C SER A 3 -5.20 -16.08 2.62
N GLN A 4 -4.85 -17.20 2.00
CA GLN A 4 -4.08 -17.15 0.77
C GLN A 4 -4.89 -16.65 -0.41
N GLU A 5 -6.17 -16.47 -0.21
CA GLU A 5 -7.03 -16.12 -1.33
C GLU A 5 -7.28 -14.65 -1.44
N ALA A 6 -6.51 -13.87 -0.72
CA ALA A 6 -6.61 -12.42 -0.77
C ALA A 6 -5.22 -11.82 -0.85
N VAL A 7 -5.11 -10.72 -1.55
CA VAL A 7 -3.87 -9.96 -1.64
C VAL A 7 -4.16 -8.49 -1.48
N ILE A 8 -3.14 -7.76 -1.11
CA ILE A 8 -3.19 -6.32 -1.08
C ILE A 8 -2.16 -5.80 -2.07
N THR A 9 -2.62 -4.97 -2.98
CA THR A 9 -1.73 -4.27 -3.90
C THR A 9 -1.69 -2.81 -3.54
N ASN A 10 -0.79 -2.07 -4.15
CA ASN A 10 -0.70 -0.65 -3.83
C ASN A 10 -0.38 0.18 -5.07
N GLN A 11 -0.65 1.47 -4.95
CA GLN A 11 -0.41 2.45 -5.99
C GLN A 11 0.70 3.41 -5.58
N ILE A 12 1.60 2.98 -4.69
CA ILE A 12 2.60 3.88 -4.12
C ILE A 12 3.47 4.51 -5.21
N ARG A 13 3.96 3.69 -6.13
CA ARG A 13 4.83 4.21 -7.18
C ARG A 13 4.12 5.24 -8.04
N ARG A 14 2.89 4.94 -8.42
CA ARG A 14 2.10 5.84 -9.24
C ARG A 14 1.85 7.16 -8.51
N LEU A 15 1.49 7.05 -7.23
CA LEU A 15 1.22 8.26 -6.45
C LEU A 15 2.47 9.09 -6.27
N ARG A 16 3.63 8.45 -6.15
CA ARG A 16 4.87 9.20 -6.07
C ARG A 16 5.08 10.05 -7.32
N PHE A 17 4.86 9.46 -8.48
CA PHE A 17 5.01 10.20 -9.73
C PHE A 17 4.01 11.35 -9.81
N GLU A 18 2.80 11.12 -9.36
CA GLU A 18 1.77 12.15 -9.41
C GLU A 18 2.02 13.28 -8.43
N HIS A 19 2.89 13.06 -7.45
CA HIS A 19 3.22 14.06 -6.46
C HIS A 19 4.61 14.65 -6.72
N GLY A 20 4.82 15.15 -7.93
CA GLY A 20 6.06 15.82 -8.27
C GLY A 20 7.24 14.87 -8.42
N GLU A 21 6.99 13.65 -8.86
CA GLU A 21 8.03 12.65 -9.04
C GLU A 21 8.79 12.43 -7.74
N MET A 22 8.02 12.25 -6.67
CA MET A 22 8.59 11.99 -5.36
C MET A 22 9.46 10.74 -5.39
N THR A 23 10.63 10.81 -4.78
CA THR A 23 11.52 9.65 -4.72
C THR A 23 11.09 8.71 -3.61
N GLN A 24 11.57 7.47 -3.68
CA GLN A 24 11.34 6.52 -2.59
C GLN A 24 11.93 7.04 -1.28
N ASP A 25 13.07 7.69 -1.36
CA ASP A 25 13.73 8.22 -0.17
C ASP A 25 12.91 9.35 0.46
N GLN A 26 12.35 10.21 -0.37
CA GLN A 26 11.49 11.27 0.14
C GLN A 26 10.26 10.72 0.83
N LEU A 27 9.63 9.73 0.23
CA LEU A 27 8.47 9.12 0.85
C LEU A 27 8.85 8.43 2.15
N ALA A 28 9.99 7.74 2.16
CA ALA A 28 10.46 7.05 3.36
C ALA A 28 10.62 8.03 4.51
N LYS A 29 11.20 9.19 4.25
CA LYS A 29 11.36 10.21 5.29
C LYS A 29 10.02 10.70 5.79
N MET A 30 9.08 10.92 4.90
CA MET A 30 7.75 11.39 5.30
C MET A 30 7.01 10.36 6.13
N ALA A 31 7.20 9.08 5.82
CA ALA A 31 6.51 8.00 6.52
C ALA A 31 7.27 7.50 7.75
N GLY A 32 8.49 7.97 7.96
CA GLY A 32 9.27 7.57 9.13
C GLY A 32 9.86 6.18 9.02
N VAL A 33 10.19 5.74 7.83
CA VAL A 33 10.78 4.42 7.59
C VAL A 33 11.99 4.57 6.68
N THR A 34 12.66 3.45 6.41
CA THR A 34 13.80 3.46 5.52
C THR A 34 13.34 3.35 4.07
N ARG A 35 14.21 3.78 3.16
CA ARG A 35 13.97 3.61 1.74
C ARG A 35 13.74 2.14 1.39
N HIS A 36 14.49 1.25 2.04
CA HIS A 36 14.35 -0.19 1.80
C HIS A 36 12.92 -0.65 2.07
N THR A 37 12.31 -0.12 3.12
CA THR A 37 10.93 -0.45 3.44
C THR A 37 9.99 -0.04 2.31
N ILE A 38 10.19 1.14 1.76
CA ILE A 38 9.34 1.60 0.64
C ILE A 38 9.56 0.71 -0.58
N MET A 39 10.80 0.35 -0.86
CA MET A 39 11.09 -0.54 -1.98
C MET A 39 10.38 -1.88 -1.83
N ALA A 40 10.43 -2.46 -0.63
CA ALA A 40 9.79 -3.75 -0.39
C ALA A 40 8.28 -3.65 -0.50
N LEU A 41 7.69 -2.56 -0.03
CA LEU A 41 6.27 -2.35 -0.17
C LEU A 41 5.86 -2.27 -1.65
N GLU A 42 6.57 -1.48 -2.42
CA GLU A 42 6.24 -1.32 -3.84
C GLU A 42 6.38 -2.62 -4.59
N ALA A 43 7.32 -3.45 -4.18
CA ALA A 43 7.54 -4.74 -4.82
C ALA A 43 6.55 -5.80 -4.36
N GLY A 44 5.67 -5.49 -3.43
CA GLY A 44 4.70 -6.45 -2.92
C GLY A 44 5.32 -7.51 -2.04
N LYS A 45 6.48 -7.21 -1.46
CA LYS A 45 7.21 -8.22 -0.70
C LYS A 45 6.82 -8.26 0.76
N TYR A 46 6.06 -7.28 1.19
CA TYR A 46 5.52 -7.33 2.53
C TYR A 46 4.38 -6.34 2.65
N PHE A 47 3.56 -6.54 3.67
CA PHE A 47 2.41 -5.69 3.91
C PHE A 47 2.74 -4.72 5.04
N PRO A 48 2.34 -3.47 4.94
CA PRO A 48 2.65 -2.51 5.99
C PRO A 48 1.80 -2.77 7.22
N SER A 49 2.30 -2.32 8.36
CA SER A 49 1.45 -2.19 9.53
C SER A 49 0.37 -1.17 9.24
N LEU A 50 -0.70 -1.22 10.01
CA LEU A 50 -1.77 -0.25 9.83
C LEU A 50 -1.25 1.18 10.03
N LEU A 51 -0.39 1.38 11.01
CA LEU A 51 0.18 2.69 11.23
C LEU A 51 0.97 3.18 10.02
N LEU A 52 1.81 2.32 9.47
CA LEU A 52 2.60 2.70 8.31
C LEU A 52 1.70 2.99 7.10
N ALA A 53 0.67 2.18 6.92
CA ALA A 53 -0.25 2.41 5.82
C ALA A 53 -0.91 3.79 5.90
N PHE A 54 -1.33 4.18 7.10
CA PHE A 54 -1.92 5.50 7.28
C PHE A 54 -0.89 6.61 7.09
N ARG A 55 0.34 6.40 7.52
CA ARG A 55 1.38 7.41 7.33
C ARG A 55 1.68 7.62 5.85
N ILE A 56 1.69 6.56 5.07
CA ILE A 56 1.91 6.68 3.64
C ILE A 56 0.74 7.41 2.98
N ALA A 57 -0.47 7.03 3.33
CA ALA A 57 -1.65 7.71 2.79
C ALA A 57 -1.61 9.20 3.12
N ARG A 58 -1.20 9.53 4.33
CA ARG A 58 -1.10 10.91 4.76
C ARG A 58 -0.04 11.66 3.97
N ALA A 59 1.07 10.99 3.64
CA ALA A 59 2.12 11.62 2.85
C ALA A 59 1.62 12.01 1.47
N PHE A 60 0.68 11.26 0.94
CA PHE A 60 0.08 11.57 -0.36
C PHE A 60 -1.18 12.41 -0.25
N ASP A 61 -1.60 12.73 0.96
CA ASP A 61 -2.86 13.44 1.19
C ASP A 61 -4.01 12.71 0.48
N ALA A 62 -4.04 11.40 0.63
CA ALA A 62 -5.02 10.54 -0.04
C ALA A 62 -5.64 9.59 0.97
N PRO A 63 -6.86 9.15 0.72
CA PRO A 63 -7.45 8.13 1.59
C PRO A 63 -6.69 6.82 1.42
N ILE A 64 -6.72 6.00 2.46
CA ILE A 64 -5.91 4.79 2.48
C ILE A 64 -6.30 3.81 1.38
N ASP A 65 -7.57 3.77 1.01
CA ASP A 65 -8.02 2.86 -0.04
C ASP A 65 -7.66 3.35 -1.43
N ARG A 66 -7.12 4.54 -1.56
CA ARG A 66 -6.54 5.00 -2.80
C ARG A 66 -5.11 4.51 -2.95
N VAL A 67 -4.46 4.24 -1.83
CA VAL A 67 -3.07 3.81 -1.80
C VAL A 67 -2.98 2.30 -1.84
N PHE A 68 -3.83 1.61 -1.10
CA PHE A 68 -3.80 0.15 -0.99
C PHE A 68 -5.13 -0.43 -1.43
N GLU A 69 -5.07 -1.54 -2.15
CA GLU A 69 -6.25 -2.19 -2.69
C GLU A 69 -6.28 -3.64 -2.23
N TYR A 70 -7.45 -4.08 -1.85
CA TYR A 70 -7.66 -5.45 -1.41
C TYR A 70 -8.34 -6.25 -2.52
N HIS A 71 -7.84 -7.44 -2.78
CA HIS A 71 -8.40 -8.29 -3.83
C HIS A 71 -8.64 -9.69 -3.29
N GLU A 72 -9.78 -10.25 -3.63
CA GLU A 72 -10.11 -11.64 -3.37
C GLU A 72 -9.66 -12.45 -4.56
N LEU A 73 -8.80 -13.43 -4.33
CA LEU A 73 -8.21 -14.17 -5.44
C LEU A 73 -9.01 -15.39 -5.89
N ALA A 74 -9.74 -15.98 -4.98
CA ALA A 74 -10.44 -17.22 -5.31
C ALA A 74 -11.81 -17.00 -5.89
N GLY A 75 -12.13 -15.79 -6.26
CA GLY A 75 -13.45 -15.52 -6.75
C GLY A 75 -14.50 -15.47 -5.68
N LEU A 76 -14.12 -15.63 -4.44
CA LEU A 76 -15.03 -15.54 -3.32
C LEU A 76 -15.03 -14.14 -2.80
N SER A 77 -16.18 -13.63 -2.52
CA SER A 77 -16.30 -12.29 -1.99
C SER A 77 -16.98 -12.37 -0.64
N PRO A 78 -16.37 -11.81 0.40
CA PRO A 78 -17.03 -11.78 1.70
C PRO A 78 -18.36 -11.08 1.63
N GLY A 79 -18.41 -10.01 0.88
CA GLY A 79 -19.67 -9.31 0.71
C GLY A 79 -20.69 -10.14 0.00
N GLY A 80 -20.24 -10.89 -1.00
CA GLY A 80 -21.14 -11.78 -1.69
C GLY A 80 -21.62 -12.91 -0.83
N ALA A 81 -20.81 -13.26 0.14
CA ALA A 81 -21.17 -14.33 1.06
C ALA A 81 -22.17 -13.87 2.08
N SER A 82 -22.37 -12.64 2.22
CA SER A 82 -23.27 -12.13 3.26
C SER A 82 -24.53 -11.62 2.67
#